data_65c03b9e09b56364de12cd3155352569
#
_entry.id   65c03b9e09b56364de12cd3155352569
#
_cell.length_a   1.000
_cell.length_b   1.000
_cell.length_c   1.000
_cell.angle_alpha   90.00
_cell.angle_beta   90.00
_cell.angle_gamma   90.00
#
_symmetry.space_group_name_H-M   'P 1'
#
loop_
_entity.id
_entity.type
_entity.pdbx_description
1 polymer ?
#
loop_
_entity_poly.entity_id
_entity_poly.type
_entity_poly.pdbx_seq_one_letter_code
_entity_poly.pdbx_strand_id
1 'polypeptide(L)'
;CVTSAESVLLEQQSVDEFVDACGRFGSGDGVIVASVSPQSVMSLSAAYGLGADETRARLGGLLKTSFGARRVFDTSFGRDVALVETYAEFVERFQGETRAPVLASACPGWVCYAEKTHGELATPLMATTKSPQQIMGSFVKTAVAREYGVTPDKVYHLTVMPCYDKKLEATRDDFLVDGVKDVDVVLTTGEVTLLLEKRGLCHLRDAPSEAFDSFVSLSEPAPESVHAAPVVSSSGGYAEYVFRRAAAEMF
;
A
#
# COMPACT_ATOMS: atom_id res chain seq x y z
N CYS A 1 -22.74 4.99 0.54
CA CYS A 1 -23.53 4.00 -0.22
C CYS A 1 -22.70 3.51 -1.39
N VAL A 2 -22.52 2.20 -1.50
CA VAL A 2 -21.84 1.56 -2.63
C VAL A 2 -22.82 1.50 -3.80
N THR A 3 -22.40 1.96 -4.98
CA THR A 3 -23.20 1.88 -6.21
C THR A 3 -23.05 0.50 -6.85
N SER A 4 -23.93 0.15 -7.78
CA SER A 4 -23.84 -1.13 -8.52
C SER A 4 -22.51 -1.25 -9.29
N ALA A 5 -21.99 -0.13 -9.82
CA ALA A 5 -20.67 -0.10 -10.49
C ALA A 5 -19.52 -0.37 -9.51
N GLU A 6 -19.57 0.25 -8.33
CA GLU A 6 -18.59 -0.03 -7.26
C GLU A 6 -18.66 -1.48 -6.79
N SER A 7 -19.84 -2.10 -6.75
CA SER A 7 -19.97 -3.53 -6.42
C SER A 7 -19.26 -4.42 -7.43
N VAL A 8 -19.42 -4.17 -8.74
CA VAL A 8 -18.73 -4.91 -9.80
C VAL A 8 -17.20 -4.74 -9.69
N LEU A 9 -16.73 -3.52 -9.42
CA LEU A 9 -15.31 -3.25 -9.22
C LEU A 9 -14.75 -3.99 -7.99
N LEU A 10 -15.52 -4.08 -6.90
CA LEU A 10 -15.13 -4.83 -5.71
C LEU A 10 -15.06 -6.34 -5.95
N GLU A 11 -15.96 -6.89 -6.78
CA GLU A 11 -15.94 -8.30 -7.16
C GLU A 11 -14.66 -8.67 -7.94
N GLN A 12 -14.16 -7.75 -8.77
CA GLN A 12 -12.88 -7.91 -9.47
C GLN A 12 -11.66 -7.85 -8.54
N GLN A 13 -11.84 -7.39 -7.30
CA GLN A 13 -10.82 -7.29 -6.26
C GLN A 13 -11.03 -8.39 -5.21
N SER A 14 -10.98 -9.66 -5.63
CA SER A 14 -11.31 -10.80 -4.79
C SER A 14 -10.14 -11.74 -4.56
N VAL A 15 -10.29 -12.65 -3.59
CA VAL A 15 -9.34 -13.74 -3.33
C VAL A 15 -9.27 -14.68 -4.55
N ASP A 16 -10.39 -14.93 -5.21
CA ASP A 16 -10.42 -15.81 -6.40
C ASP A 16 -9.63 -15.19 -7.56
N GLU A 17 -9.80 -13.88 -7.82
CA GLU A 17 -8.99 -13.17 -8.84
C GLU A 17 -7.49 -13.26 -8.51
N PHE A 18 -7.10 -13.10 -7.26
CA PHE A 18 -5.69 -13.24 -6.85
C PHE A 18 -5.19 -14.67 -7.09
N VAL A 19 -5.97 -15.69 -6.73
CA VAL A 19 -5.59 -17.11 -6.94
C VAL A 19 -5.46 -17.42 -8.43
N ASP A 20 -6.36 -16.92 -9.26
CA ASP A 20 -6.28 -17.07 -10.72
C ASP A 20 -5.06 -16.34 -11.30
N ALA A 21 -4.75 -15.16 -10.78
CA ALA A 21 -3.53 -14.42 -11.14
C ALA A 21 -2.26 -15.20 -10.77
N CYS A 22 -2.24 -15.90 -9.63
CA CYS A 22 -1.12 -16.77 -9.28
C CYS A 22 -0.88 -17.87 -10.35
N GLY A 23 -1.94 -18.40 -10.95
CA GLY A 23 -1.81 -19.33 -12.07
C GLY A 23 -1.25 -18.69 -13.34
N ARG A 24 -1.73 -17.49 -13.69
CA ARG A 24 -1.31 -16.75 -14.89
C ARG A 24 0.13 -16.24 -14.81
N PHE A 25 0.50 -15.64 -13.69
CA PHE A 25 1.82 -15.01 -13.49
C PHE A 25 2.87 -15.98 -12.92
N GLY A 26 2.46 -17.07 -12.29
CA GLY A 26 3.37 -18.09 -11.75
C GLY A 26 3.97 -19.03 -12.79
N SER A 27 3.38 -19.12 -13.99
CA SER A 27 3.76 -20.03 -15.08
C SER A 27 4.42 -19.29 -16.26
N GLY A 28 5.40 -18.41 -16.03
CA GLY A 28 6.05 -17.67 -17.12
C GLY A 28 6.96 -16.56 -16.63
N ASP A 29 7.08 -15.49 -17.43
CA ASP A 29 7.92 -14.31 -17.10
C ASP A 29 7.24 -13.35 -16.09
N GLY A 30 6.08 -13.74 -15.56
CA GLY A 30 5.35 -12.92 -14.60
C GLY A 30 5.96 -12.93 -13.20
N VAL A 31 5.85 -11.82 -12.50
CA VAL A 31 6.37 -11.63 -11.14
C VAL A 31 5.22 -11.23 -10.22
N ILE A 32 4.94 -12.02 -9.20
CA ILE A 32 3.95 -11.68 -8.17
C ILE A 32 4.67 -11.01 -7.01
N VAL A 33 4.16 -9.86 -6.59
CA VAL A 33 4.66 -9.08 -5.45
C VAL A 33 3.51 -8.78 -4.51
N ALA A 34 3.77 -8.83 -3.22
CA ALA A 34 2.79 -8.45 -2.22
C ALA A 34 3.30 -7.32 -1.33
N SER A 35 2.41 -6.42 -0.93
CA SER A 35 2.67 -5.40 0.08
C SER A 35 1.63 -5.52 1.19
N VAL A 36 2.08 -5.60 2.45
CA VAL A 36 1.21 -5.84 3.60
C VAL A 36 1.27 -4.64 4.54
N SER A 37 0.11 -4.13 4.96
CA SER A 37 0.07 -3.02 5.90
C SER A 37 0.39 -3.47 7.34
N PRO A 38 1.10 -2.65 8.13
CA PRO A 38 1.34 -2.91 9.55
C PRO A 38 0.03 -3.12 10.33
N GLN A 39 -1.02 -2.39 9.97
CA GLN A 39 -2.34 -2.52 10.59
C GLN A 39 -2.94 -3.92 10.37
N SER A 40 -2.78 -4.48 9.15
CA SER A 40 -3.23 -5.84 8.86
C SER A 40 -2.42 -6.87 9.64
N VAL A 41 -1.09 -6.69 9.74
CA VAL A 41 -0.24 -7.55 10.59
C VAL A 41 -0.72 -7.54 12.04
N MET A 42 -0.94 -6.36 12.62
CA MET A 42 -1.37 -6.23 14.03
C MET A 42 -2.77 -6.81 14.26
N SER A 43 -3.69 -6.61 13.32
CA SER A 43 -5.05 -7.17 13.43
C SER A 43 -5.03 -8.70 13.35
N LEU A 44 -4.23 -9.28 12.46
CA LEU A 44 -4.06 -10.73 12.35
C LEU A 44 -3.30 -11.30 13.56
N SER A 45 -2.32 -10.57 14.09
CA SER A 45 -1.63 -10.90 15.33
C SER A 45 -2.63 -11.08 16.49
N ALA A 46 -3.53 -10.11 16.65
CA ALA A 46 -4.58 -10.17 17.67
C ALA A 46 -5.58 -11.30 17.39
N ALA A 47 -6.03 -11.46 16.14
CA ALA A 47 -7.02 -12.47 15.77
C ALA A 47 -6.53 -13.91 15.96
N TYR A 48 -5.25 -14.16 15.65
CA TYR A 48 -4.65 -15.49 15.75
C TYR A 48 -3.84 -15.73 17.03
N GLY A 49 -3.76 -14.76 17.95
CA GLY A 49 -3.01 -14.89 19.20
C GLY A 49 -1.50 -15.14 18.97
N LEU A 50 -0.92 -14.49 17.97
CA LEU A 50 0.50 -14.58 17.61
C LEU A 50 1.22 -13.28 17.95
N GLY A 51 2.54 -13.32 18.13
CA GLY A 51 3.36 -12.11 18.17
C GLY A 51 3.41 -11.42 16.81
N ALA A 52 3.66 -10.11 16.78
CA ALA A 52 3.72 -9.34 15.53
C ALA A 52 4.78 -9.88 14.55
N ASP A 53 5.97 -10.22 15.05
CA ASP A 53 7.06 -10.76 14.23
C ASP A 53 6.73 -12.15 13.69
N GLU A 54 6.11 -13.01 14.50
CA GLU A 54 5.65 -14.33 14.06
C GLU A 54 4.55 -14.17 13.01
N THR A 55 3.58 -13.28 13.22
CA THR A 55 2.52 -12.98 12.25
C THR A 55 3.10 -12.51 10.92
N ARG A 56 4.06 -11.60 10.97
CA ARG A 56 4.78 -11.10 9.78
C ARG A 56 5.47 -12.25 9.04
N ALA A 57 6.22 -13.09 9.75
CA ALA A 57 6.92 -14.21 9.15
C ALA A 57 5.96 -15.24 8.54
N ARG A 58 4.83 -15.54 9.21
CA ARG A 58 3.81 -16.46 8.69
C ARG A 58 3.07 -15.91 7.47
N LEU A 59 2.78 -14.62 7.44
CA LEU A 59 2.23 -13.95 6.26
C LEU A 59 3.24 -13.98 5.09
N GLY A 60 4.51 -13.73 5.37
CA GLY A 60 5.57 -13.83 4.38
C GLY A 60 5.63 -15.22 3.75
N GLY A 61 5.64 -16.26 4.57
CA GLY A 61 5.65 -17.64 4.11
C GLY A 61 4.36 -18.05 3.38
N LEU A 62 3.20 -17.60 3.85
CA LEU A 62 1.92 -17.82 3.15
C LEU A 62 1.97 -17.25 1.74
N LEU A 63 2.38 -15.99 1.59
CA LEU A 63 2.40 -15.31 0.30
C LEU A 63 3.51 -15.82 -0.62
N LYS A 64 4.72 -16.04 -0.10
CA LYS A 64 5.86 -16.52 -0.91
C LYS A 64 5.73 -18.00 -1.25
N THR A 65 5.67 -18.87 -0.24
CA THR A 65 5.73 -20.31 -0.44
C THR A 65 4.41 -20.87 -1.00
N SER A 66 3.25 -20.38 -0.47
CA SER A 66 1.97 -20.97 -0.86
C SER A 66 1.34 -20.32 -2.10
N PHE A 67 1.63 -19.04 -2.36
CA PHE A 67 1.06 -18.29 -3.51
C PHE A 67 2.11 -17.80 -4.51
N GLY A 68 3.39 -18.08 -4.30
CA GLY A 68 4.44 -17.83 -5.28
C GLY A 68 4.88 -16.37 -5.38
N ALA A 69 4.57 -15.53 -4.39
CA ALA A 69 5.07 -14.16 -4.39
C ALA A 69 6.60 -14.14 -4.34
N ARG A 70 7.24 -13.46 -5.27
CA ARG A 70 8.69 -13.32 -5.34
C ARG A 70 9.23 -12.35 -4.29
N ARG A 71 8.43 -11.34 -3.93
CA ARG A 71 8.74 -10.34 -2.91
C ARG A 71 7.50 -10.07 -2.06
N VAL A 72 7.71 -9.85 -0.77
CA VAL A 72 6.68 -9.42 0.17
C VAL A 72 7.23 -8.26 0.98
N PHE A 73 6.61 -7.10 0.90
CA PHE A 73 7.06 -5.86 1.53
C PHE A 73 6.10 -5.37 2.62
N ASP A 74 6.62 -4.58 3.54
CA ASP A 74 5.84 -3.78 4.47
C ASP A 74 5.50 -2.41 3.85
N THR A 75 4.26 -1.95 3.98
CA THR A 75 3.85 -0.66 3.44
C THR A 75 4.37 0.55 4.22
N SER A 76 5.08 0.33 5.33
CA SER A 76 5.72 1.42 6.10
C SER A 76 6.69 2.23 5.26
N PHE A 77 7.41 1.61 4.33
CA PHE A 77 8.27 2.34 3.39
C PHE A 77 7.45 3.36 2.57
N GLY A 78 6.32 2.94 1.99
CA GLY A 78 5.43 3.85 1.24
C GLY A 78 4.85 4.96 2.12
N ARG A 79 4.59 4.68 3.42
CA ARG A 79 4.18 5.69 4.38
C ARG A 79 5.28 6.73 4.64
N ASP A 80 6.50 6.28 4.82
CA ASP A 80 7.62 7.18 5.09
C ASP A 80 7.89 8.10 3.89
N VAL A 81 7.83 7.57 2.68
CA VAL A 81 7.89 8.36 1.45
C VAL A 81 6.71 9.35 1.37
N ALA A 82 5.48 8.92 1.69
CA ALA A 82 4.32 9.82 1.68
C ALA A 82 4.47 11.00 2.64
N LEU A 83 5.09 10.79 3.81
CA LEU A 83 5.37 11.88 4.76
C LEU A 83 6.38 12.89 4.19
N VAL A 84 7.45 12.40 3.55
CA VAL A 84 8.48 13.25 2.93
C VAL A 84 7.90 14.06 1.78
N GLU A 85 7.15 13.43 0.89
CA GLU A 85 6.50 14.09 -0.25
C GLU A 85 5.44 15.11 0.20
N THR A 86 4.64 14.78 1.22
CA THR A 86 3.67 15.74 1.78
C THR A 86 4.37 16.95 2.42
N TYR A 87 5.52 16.74 3.04
CA TYR A 87 6.32 17.87 3.54
C TYR A 87 6.84 18.74 2.39
N ALA A 88 7.37 18.13 1.33
CA ALA A 88 7.86 18.87 0.17
C ALA A 88 6.73 19.70 -0.48
N GLU A 89 5.56 19.11 -0.65
CA GLU A 89 4.36 19.80 -1.16
C GLU A 89 3.92 20.94 -0.21
N PHE A 90 3.99 20.73 1.11
CA PHE A 90 3.71 21.79 2.08
C PHE A 90 4.67 22.96 1.93
N VAL A 91 5.97 22.71 1.81
CA VAL A 91 6.99 23.75 1.62
C VAL A 91 6.74 24.55 0.35
N GLU A 92 6.47 23.87 -0.76
CA GLU A 92 6.16 24.51 -2.04
C GLU A 92 4.94 25.44 -1.93
N ARG A 93 3.84 24.95 -1.35
CA ARG A 93 2.61 25.74 -1.16
C ARG A 93 2.81 26.88 -0.15
N PHE A 94 3.57 26.66 0.90
CA PHE A 94 3.83 27.67 1.93
C PHE A 94 4.70 28.83 1.42
N GLN A 95 5.65 28.53 0.55
CA GLN A 95 6.52 29.52 -0.10
C GLN A 95 5.88 30.18 -1.32
N GLY A 96 4.82 29.59 -1.87
CA GLY A 96 4.07 30.12 -3.00
C GLY A 96 3.20 31.34 -2.64
N GLU A 97 2.57 31.91 -3.66
CA GLU A 97 1.71 33.10 -3.51
C GLU A 97 0.43 32.81 -2.72
N THR A 98 -0.11 31.61 -2.85
CA THR A 98 -1.31 31.16 -2.15
C THR A 98 -0.96 30.28 -0.96
N ARG A 99 -0.97 30.87 0.23
CA ARG A 99 -0.79 30.13 1.50
C ARG A 99 -2.06 29.38 1.90
N ALA A 100 -2.49 28.44 1.06
CA ALA A 100 -3.67 27.63 1.32
C ALA A 100 -3.31 26.43 2.22
N PRO A 101 -4.23 25.96 3.07
CA PRO A 101 -4.02 24.75 3.85
C PRO A 101 -3.84 23.53 2.93
N VAL A 102 -3.08 22.53 3.40
CA VAL A 102 -2.90 21.24 2.72
C VAL A 102 -3.74 20.18 3.43
N LEU A 103 -4.67 19.57 2.73
CA LEU A 103 -5.52 18.49 3.23
C LEU A 103 -4.89 17.15 2.86
N ALA A 104 -4.04 16.61 3.73
CA ALA A 104 -3.37 15.32 3.51
C ALA A 104 -4.22 14.16 4.06
N SER A 105 -4.44 13.13 3.26
CA SER A 105 -5.15 11.92 3.69
C SER A 105 -4.71 10.69 2.91
N ALA A 106 -4.45 9.59 3.62
CA ALA A 106 -4.28 8.25 3.04
C ALA A 106 -5.59 7.46 3.01
N CYS A 107 -6.72 8.04 3.42
CA CYS A 107 -8.02 7.40 3.51
C CYS A 107 -8.84 7.63 2.24
N PRO A 108 -9.04 6.61 1.38
CA PRO A 108 -9.81 6.78 0.15
C PRO A 108 -11.28 7.12 0.40
N GLY A 109 -11.85 6.62 1.50
CA GLY A 109 -13.22 6.96 1.90
C GLY A 109 -13.38 8.45 2.18
N TRP A 110 -12.40 9.07 2.86
CA TRP A 110 -12.39 10.51 3.06
C TRP A 110 -12.22 11.28 1.74
N VAL A 111 -11.32 10.84 0.86
CA VAL A 111 -11.10 11.46 -0.46
C VAL A 111 -12.39 11.43 -1.27
N CYS A 112 -13.03 10.27 -1.41
CA CYS A 112 -14.30 10.14 -2.12
C CYS A 112 -15.42 11.00 -1.50
N TYR A 113 -15.49 11.06 -0.18
CA TYR A 113 -16.46 11.90 0.53
C TYR A 113 -16.24 13.39 0.21
N ALA A 114 -15.01 13.85 0.32
CA ALA A 114 -14.64 15.24 0.08
C ALA A 114 -14.92 15.65 -1.38
N GLU A 115 -14.53 14.82 -2.34
CA GLU A 115 -14.80 15.04 -3.77
C GLU A 115 -16.31 15.12 -4.07
N LYS A 116 -17.10 14.20 -3.53
CA LYS A 116 -18.55 14.12 -3.82
C LYS A 116 -19.36 15.17 -3.09
N THR A 117 -18.95 15.57 -1.88
CA THR A 117 -19.78 16.43 -1.00
C THR A 117 -19.27 17.87 -0.95
N HIS A 118 -17.96 18.07 -1.05
CA HIS A 118 -17.29 19.35 -0.90
C HIS A 118 -16.23 19.59 -1.98
N GLY A 119 -16.42 19.04 -3.19
CA GLY A 119 -15.40 19.04 -4.25
C GLY A 119 -14.86 20.44 -4.59
N GLU A 120 -15.73 21.44 -4.75
CA GLU A 120 -15.30 22.81 -5.08
C GLU A 120 -14.38 23.44 -4.01
N LEU A 121 -14.60 23.11 -2.73
CA LEU A 121 -13.81 23.62 -1.61
C LEU A 121 -12.58 22.74 -1.31
N ALA A 122 -12.78 21.42 -1.24
CA ALA A 122 -11.77 20.50 -0.73
C ALA A 122 -10.75 20.10 -1.81
N THR A 123 -11.18 19.85 -3.04
CA THR A 123 -10.28 19.33 -4.10
C THR A 123 -9.06 20.23 -4.35
N PRO A 124 -9.18 21.58 -4.43
CA PRO A 124 -8.00 22.43 -4.63
C PRO A 124 -7.02 22.43 -3.45
N LEU A 125 -7.49 22.02 -2.26
CA LEU A 125 -6.70 22.00 -1.03
C LEU A 125 -6.10 20.62 -0.75
N MET A 126 -6.56 19.56 -1.42
CA MET A 126 -6.03 18.21 -1.22
C MET A 126 -4.55 18.13 -1.58
N ALA A 127 -3.82 17.36 -0.81
CA ALA A 127 -2.46 16.97 -1.17
C ALA A 127 -2.49 16.10 -2.44
N THR A 128 -1.53 16.32 -3.32
CA THR A 128 -1.35 15.53 -4.54
C THR A 128 -0.53 14.27 -4.31
N THR A 129 0.09 14.16 -3.14
CA THR A 129 0.88 13.00 -2.72
C THR A 129 0.03 11.73 -2.74
N LYS A 130 0.50 10.70 -3.46
CA LYS A 130 -0.13 9.37 -3.48
C LYS A 130 -0.22 8.77 -2.07
N SER A 131 -1.22 7.91 -1.84
CA SER A 131 -1.30 7.15 -0.59
C SER A 131 -0.13 6.16 -0.46
N PRO A 132 0.21 5.69 0.75
CA PRO A 132 1.24 4.66 0.94
C PRO A 132 1.03 3.42 0.08
N GLN A 133 -0.22 2.99 -0.15
CA GLN A 133 -0.54 1.88 -1.04
C GLN A 133 -0.09 2.15 -2.47
N GLN A 134 -0.43 3.31 -3.02
CA GLN A 134 -0.10 3.66 -4.40
C GLN A 134 1.39 3.98 -4.58
N ILE A 135 2.04 4.55 -3.57
CA ILE A 135 3.49 4.72 -3.56
C ILE A 135 4.19 3.36 -3.63
N MET A 136 3.76 2.38 -2.81
CA MET A 136 4.27 1.02 -2.90
C MET A 136 4.07 0.44 -4.31
N GLY A 137 2.91 0.68 -4.90
CA GLY A 137 2.60 0.25 -6.26
C GLY A 137 3.57 0.83 -7.30
N SER A 138 3.78 2.14 -7.27
CA SER A 138 4.73 2.81 -8.16
C SER A 138 6.14 2.22 -8.03
N PHE A 139 6.62 1.98 -6.79
CA PHE A 139 7.93 1.34 -6.57
C PHE A 139 7.97 -0.10 -7.06
N VAL A 140 6.93 -0.89 -6.79
CA VAL A 140 6.84 -2.28 -7.25
C VAL A 140 6.87 -2.34 -8.78
N LYS A 141 6.05 -1.54 -9.46
CA LYS A 141 5.99 -1.52 -10.92
C LYS A 141 7.26 -0.99 -11.59
N THR A 142 8.09 -0.23 -10.87
CA THR A 142 9.35 0.32 -11.42
C THR A 142 10.59 -0.44 -10.94
N ALA A 143 10.84 -0.47 -9.62
CA ALA A 143 12.06 -1.02 -9.06
C ALA A 143 12.10 -2.55 -9.15
N VAL A 144 11.00 -3.23 -8.80
CA VAL A 144 10.96 -4.70 -8.87
C VAL A 144 10.92 -5.16 -10.34
N ALA A 145 10.17 -4.50 -11.22
CA ALA A 145 10.20 -4.80 -12.64
C ALA A 145 11.63 -4.73 -13.21
N ARG A 146 12.38 -3.69 -12.83
CA ARG A 146 13.79 -3.54 -13.20
C ARG A 146 14.67 -4.65 -12.62
N GLU A 147 14.48 -4.99 -11.35
CA GLU A 147 15.24 -6.07 -10.68
C GLU A 147 15.10 -7.40 -11.41
N TYR A 148 13.88 -7.72 -11.84
CA TYR A 148 13.62 -8.98 -12.56
C TYR A 148 13.79 -8.88 -14.08
N GLY A 149 14.13 -7.72 -14.63
CA GLY A 149 14.30 -7.50 -16.06
C GLY A 149 13.02 -7.66 -16.87
N VAL A 150 11.88 -7.35 -16.28
CA VAL A 150 10.56 -7.45 -16.91
C VAL A 150 9.90 -6.08 -17.06
N THR A 151 8.89 -5.98 -17.93
CA THR A 151 8.08 -4.77 -18.05
C THR A 151 7.06 -4.66 -16.90
N PRO A 152 6.60 -3.44 -16.53
CA PRO A 152 5.68 -3.22 -15.42
C PRO A 152 4.37 -4.04 -15.49
N ASP A 153 3.86 -4.31 -16.70
CA ASP A 153 2.67 -5.13 -16.94
C ASP A 153 2.86 -6.62 -16.59
N LYS A 154 4.11 -7.09 -16.51
CA LYS A 154 4.48 -8.44 -16.08
C LYS A 154 4.58 -8.57 -14.56
N VAL A 155 4.49 -7.48 -13.82
CA VAL A 155 4.48 -7.49 -12.36
C VAL A 155 3.05 -7.41 -11.86
N TYR A 156 2.59 -8.43 -11.16
CA TYR A 156 1.29 -8.44 -10.49
C TYR A 156 1.44 -8.05 -9.03
N HIS A 157 0.84 -6.93 -8.64
CA HIS A 157 0.96 -6.38 -7.30
C HIS A 157 -0.31 -6.59 -6.47
N LEU A 158 -0.21 -7.43 -5.46
CA LEU A 158 -1.20 -7.61 -4.40
C LEU A 158 -0.91 -6.65 -3.25
N THR A 159 -1.94 -6.01 -2.69
CA THR A 159 -1.82 -5.37 -1.38
C THR A 159 -2.78 -5.98 -0.35
N VAL A 160 -2.34 -6.12 0.90
CA VAL A 160 -3.17 -6.55 2.04
C VAL A 160 -3.39 -5.36 2.95
N MET A 161 -4.63 -4.85 2.97
CA MET A 161 -4.97 -3.56 3.57
C MET A 161 -6.13 -3.67 4.57
N PRO A 162 -6.24 -2.74 5.55
CA PRO A 162 -7.23 -2.85 6.62
C PRO A 162 -8.64 -2.36 6.23
N CYS A 163 -8.85 -1.91 4.99
CA CYS A 163 -10.06 -1.19 4.60
C CYS A 163 -10.52 -1.58 3.19
N TYR A 164 -11.84 -1.75 3.01
CA TYR A 164 -12.46 -2.01 1.71
C TYR A 164 -12.30 -0.85 0.71
N ASP A 165 -12.27 0.40 1.19
CA ASP A 165 -12.11 1.55 0.30
C ASP A 165 -10.76 1.56 -0.43
N LYS A 166 -9.77 0.82 0.06
CA LYS A 166 -8.50 0.61 -0.63
C LYS A 166 -8.65 -0.18 -1.95
N LYS A 167 -9.70 -1.00 -2.07
CA LYS A 167 -10.06 -1.66 -3.33
C LYS A 167 -10.53 -0.62 -4.35
N LEU A 168 -11.39 0.32 -3.93
CA LEU A 168 -11.85 1.41 -4.81
C LEU A 168 -10.71 2.34 -5.22
N GLU A 169 -9.79 2.64 -4.30
CA GLU A 169 -8.58 3.43 -4.63
C GLU A 169 -7.77 2.76 -5.75
N ALA A 170 -7.54 1.46 -5.66
CA ALA A 170 -6.76 0.71 -6.66
C ALA A 170 -7.42 0.65 -8.04
N THR A 171 -8.72 0.94 -8.14
CA THR A 171 -9.45 0.93 -9.43
C THR A 171 -9.52 2.30 -10.10
N ARG A 172 -9.04 3.38 -9.44
CA ARG A 172 -9.09 4.74 -10.00
C ARG A 172 -8.10 4.89 -11.16
N ASP A 173 -8.52 5.59 -12.20
CA ASP A 173 -7.68 5.89 -13.37
C ASP A 173 -6.52 6.84 -13.03
N ASP A 174 -6.61 7.60 -11.92
CA ASP A 174 -5.53 8.44 -11.41
C ASP A 174 -4.22 7.67 -11.13
N PHE A 175 -4.30 6.36 -10.96
CA PHE A 175 -3.18 5.47 -10.65
C PHE A 175 -2.80 4.55 -11.83
N LEU A 176 -3.18 4.94 -13.04
CA LEU A 176 -2.73 4.30 -14.26
C LEU A 176 -1.50 5.04 -14.81
N VAL A 177 -0.41 4.32 -15.03
CA VAL A 177 0.79 4.84 -15.69
C VAL A 177 1.01 3.99 -16.95
N ASP A 178 0.92 4.61 -18.12
CA ASP A 178 1.02 3.94 -19.42
C ASP A 178 0.08 2.72 -19.56
N GLY A 179 -1.13 2.83 -18.99
CA GLY A 179 -2.15 1.77 -19.01
C GLY A 179 -1.92 0.64 -17.99
N VAL A 180 -0.88 0.74 -17.15
CA VAL A 180 -0.59 -0.23 -16.09
C VAL A 180 -1.01 0.34 -14.73
N LYS A 181 -1.76 -0.44 -13.95
CA LYS A 181 -2.16 -0.07 -12.58
C LYS A 181 -0.97 -0.17 -11.62
N ASP A 182 -0.88 0.77 -10.67
CA ASP A 182 0.07 0.66 -9.56
C ASP A 182 -0.22 -0.57 -8.68
N VAL A 183 -1.50 -0.89 -8.49
CA VAL A 183 -1.96 -2.03 -7.67
C VAL A 183 -2.99 -2.83 -8.47
N ASP A 184 -2.76 -4.12 -8.65
CA ASP A 184 -3.64 -4.99 -9.44
C ASP A 184 -4.81 -5.52 -8.61
N VAL A 185 -4.54 -5.95 -7.37
CA VAL A 185 -5.57 -6.44 -6.45
C VAL A 185 -5.32 -6.02 -5.02
N VAL A 186 -6.38 -5.71 -4.31
CA VAL A 186 -6.37 -5.42 -2.88
C VAL A 186 -7.17 -6.47 -2.14
N LEU A 187 -6.56 -7.11 -1.16
CA LEU A 187 -7.26 -7.95 -0.20
C LEU A 187 -7.35 -7.25 1.15
N THR A 188 -8.49 -7.37 1.79
CA THR A 188 -8.67 -6.88 3.16
C THR A 188 -8.01 -7.83 4.16
N THR A 189 -7.74 -7.33 5.36
CA THR A 189 -7.22 -8.17 6.46
C THR A 189 -8.07 -9.42 6.70
N GLY A 190 -9.40 -9.30 6.64
CA GLY A 190 -10.31 -10.44 6.83
C GLY A 190 -10.22 -11.47 5.70
N GLU A 191 -9.93 -11.07 4.47
CA GLU A 191 -9.81 -11.98 3.33
C GLU A 191 -8.54 -12.85 3.39
N VAL A 192 -7.58 -12.53 4.26
CA VAL A 192 -6.43 -13.42 4.53
C VAL A 192 -6.90 -14.78 5.08
N THR A 193 -8.01 -14.82 5.82
CA THR A 193 -8.61 -16.08 6.28
C THR A 193 -9.01 -16.96 5.09
N LEU A 194 -9.59 -16.37 4.04
CA LEU A 194 -9.94 -17.09 2.82
C LEU A 194 -8.70 -17.62 2.06
N LEU A 195 -7.57 -16.88 2.10
CA LEU A 195 -6.31 -17.37 1.55
C LEU A 195 -5.81 -18.63 2.30
N LEU A 196 -5.93 -18.65 3.62
CA LEU A 196 -5.60 -19.84 4.42
C LEU A 196 -6.50 -21.02 4.02
N GLU A 197 -7.81 -20.81 3.92
CA GLU A 197 -8.78 -21.83 3.51
C GLU A 197 -8.47 -22.38 2.11
N LYS A 198 -8.09 -21.54 1.13
CA LYS A 198 -7.66 -21.98 -0.21
C LYS A 198 -6.45 -22.91 -0.18
N ARG A 199 -5.67 -22.89 0.89
CA ARG A 199 -4.51 -23.79 1.10
C ARG A 199 -4.78 -24.91 2.11
N GLY A 200 -6.01 -25.06 2.57
CA GLY A 200 -6.39 -26.07 3.56
C GLY A 200 -5.80 -25.81 4.95
N LEU A 201 -5.42 -24.56 5.24
CA LEU A 201 -4.87 -24.15 6.52
C LEU A 201 -5.98 -23.58 7.41
N CYS A 202 -6.06 -24.04 8.66
CA CYS A 202 -7.06 -23.58 9.62
C CYS A 202 -6.56 -22.40 10.47
N HIS A 203 -5.25 -22.23 10.57
CA HIS A 203 -4.64 -21.21 11.41
C HIS A 203 -3.40 -20.62 10.76
N LEU A 204 -3.15 -19.33 10.95
CA LEU A 204 -1.99 -18.65 10.37
C LEU A 204 -0.65 -19.26 10.85
N ARG A 205 -0.61 -19.84 12.06
CA ARG A 205 0.57 -20.56 12.60
C ARG A 205 0.98 -21.76 11.74
N ASP A 206 0.03 -22.36 11.03
CA ASP A 206 0.28 -23.53 10.19
C ASP A 206 0.93 -23.16 8.85
N ALA A 207 0.92 -21.87 8.49
CA ALA A 207 1.57 -21.39 7.29
C ALA A 207 3.12 -21.49 7.40
N PRO A 208 3.84 -21.64 6.29
CA PRO A 208 5.30 -21.51 6.27
C PRO A 208 5.76 -20.19 6.89
N SER A 209 7.03 -20.11 7.27
CA SER A 209 7.62 -18.91 7.87
C SER A 209 8.74 -18.37 6.99
N GLU A 210 8.57 -17.16 6.46
CA GLU A 210 9.57 -16.43 5.68
C GLU A 210 9.54 -14.94 6.02
N ALA A 211 10.70 -14.28 6.04
CA ALA A 211 10.79 -12.85 6.30
C ALA A 211 10.20 -12.03 5.15
N PHE A 212 9.68 -10.84 5.47
CA PHE A 212 9.41 -9.81 4.47
C PHE A 212 10.74 -9.29 3.88
N ASP A 213 10.66 -8.84 2.64
CA ASP A 213 11.77 -8.20 1.94
C ASP A 213 11.87 -6.72 2.32
N SER A 214 13.02 -6.10 2.06
CA SER A 214 13.25 -4.68 2.28
C SER A 214 13.50 -3.96 0.96
N PHE A 215 12.84 -2.83 0.73
CA PHE A 215 13.13 -1.95 -0.40
C PHE A 215 14.51 -1.31 -0.30
N VAL A 216 15.03 -1.11 0.91
CA VAL A 216 16.37 -0.54 1.13
C VAL A 216 17.46 -1.41 0.50
N SER A 217 17.23 -2.73 0.38
CA SER A 217 18.16 -3.63 -0.29
C SER A 217 18.12 -3.58 -1.82
N LEU A 218 17.11 -2.92 -2.41
CA LEU A 218 16.95 -2.78 -3.86
C LEU A 218 17.51 -1.45 -4.39
N SER A 219 17.82 -0.51 -3.52
CA SER A 219 18.39 0.80 -3.86
C SER A 219 19.86 0.85 -3.47
N GLU A 220 20.76 0.92 -4.46
CA GLU A 220 22.16 1.26 -4.20
C GLU A 220 22.47 2.66 -4.77
N PRO A 221 23.06 3.57 -3.95
CA PRO A 221 23.23 3.47 -2.49
C PRO A 221 21.94 3.74 -1.73
N ALA A 222 21.74 3.02 -0.61
CA ALA A 222 20.59 3.29 0.26
C ALA A 222 20.64 4.76 0.70
N PRO A 223 19.55 5.54 0.52
CA PRO A 223 19.51 6.89 1.03
C PRO A 223 19.66 6.84 2.55
N GLU A 224 20.65 7.56 3.09
CA GLU A 224 21.04 7.53 4.50
C GLU A 224 19.92 7.88 5.50
N SER A 225 18.72 8.22 5.08
CA SER A 225 17.66 8.68 5.99
C SER A 225 16.24 8.67 5.42
N VAL A 226 15.73 7.53 4.94
CA VAL A 226 14.27 7.41 4.67
C VAL A 226 13.51 6.91 5.91
N HIS A 227 14.18 6.72 7.03
CA HIS A 227 13.48 6.47 8.29
C HIS A 227 12.93 7.79 8.82
N ALA A 228 11.70 8.15 8.41
CA ALA A 228 10.94 9.08 9.20
C ALA A 228 10.93 8.53 10.63
N ALA A 229 11.45 9.30 11.59
CA ALA A 229 11.45 8.92 13.00
C ALA A 229 10.05 8.42 13.36
N PRO A 230 9.90 7.41 14.23
CA PRO A 230 8.59 6.87 14.58
C PRO A 230 7.72 8.00 15.10
N VAL A 231 6.81 8.47 14.25
CA VAL A 231 5.85 9.51 14.62
C VAL A 231 4.76 8.80 15.41
N VAL A 232 4.85 8.90 16.72
CA VAL A 232 3.81 8.44 17.65
C VAL A 232 2.70 9.48 17.65
N SER A 233 1.87 9.47 16.60
CA SER A 233 0.79 10.45 16.43
C SER A 233 -0.45 9.78 15.84
N SER A 234 -1.61 10.42 16.03
CA SER A 234 -2.86 10.06 15.40
C SER A 234 -2.88 10.41 13.91
N SER A 235 -3.87 9.91 13.16
CA SER A 235 -4.12 10.28 11.75
C SER A 235 -2.94 10.09 10.79
N GLY A 236 -2.17 9.01 10.95
CA GLY A 236 -1.06 8.67 10.06
C GLY A 236 0.20 9.51 10.26
N GLY A 237 0.18 10.52 11.14
CA GLY A 237 1.34 11.31 11.52
C GLY A 237 1.70 12.44 10.56
N TYR A 238 0.89 12.74 9.55
CA TYR A 238 1.19 13.78 8.55
C TYR A 238 1.42 15.15 9.17
N ALA A 239 0.44 15.65 9.94
CA ALA A 239 0.53 16.97 10.54
C ALA A 239 1.73 17.12 11.48
N GLU A 240 2.00 16.13 12.31
CA GLU A 240 3.12 16.17 13.24
C GLU A 240 4.46 16.10 12.52
N TYR A 241 4.60 15.24 11.53
CA TYR A 241 5.84 15.14 10.75
C TYR A 241 6.15 16.45 10.03
N VAL A 242 5.16 17.00 9.31
CA VAL A 242 5.30 18.27 8.57
C VAL A 242 5.62 19.40 9.52
N PHE A 243 4.91 19.51 10.65
CA PHE A 243 5.14 20.55 11.65
C PHE A 243 6.56 20.50 12.24
N ARG A 244 7.00 19.32 12.68
CA ARG A 244 8.34 19.16 13.30
C ARG A 244 9.43 19.47 12.29
N ARG A 245 9.30 18.99 11.06
CA ARG A 245 10.30 19.20 10.02
C ARG A 245 10.33 20.66 9.57
N ALA A 246 9.19 21.28 9.37
CA ALA A 246 9.11 22.71 9.05
C ALA A 246 9.70 23.59 10.17
N ALA A 247 9.42 23.26 11.44
CA ALA A 247 9.98 23.97 12.57
C ALA A 247 11.51 23.87 12.64
N ALA A 248 12.08 22.75 12.23
CA ALA A 248 13.54 22.55 12.25
C ALA A 248 14.26 23.17 11.03
N GLU A 249 13.62 23.24 9.87
CA GLU A 249 14.25 23.65 8.61
C GLU A 249 13.90 25.09 8.18
N MET A 250 12.76 25.62 8.62
CA MET A 250 12.23 26.91 8.15
C MET A 250 12.23 28.01 9.22
N PHE A 251 12.37 27.67 10.51
CA PHE A 251 12.30 28.59 11.65
C PHE A 251 13.44 28.35 12.66
#